data_2c8ef7b66a7c4c442c448156747b07e8
#
_entry.id   2c8ef7b66a7c4c442c448156747b07e8
#
_cell.length_a   1.000
_cell.length_b   1.000
_cell.length_c   1.000
_cell.angle_alpha   90.00
_cell.angle_beta   90.00
_cell.angle_gamma   90.00
#
_symmetry.space_group_name_H-M   'P 1'
#
loop_
_entity.id
_entity.type
_entity.pdbx_description
1 polymer ?
#
loop_
_entity_poly.entity_id
_entity_poly.type
_entity_poly.pdbx_seq_one_letter_code
_entity_poly.pdbx_strand_id
1 'polypeptide(L)'
;MIRKLSITLGRVLRPNDFLGRWRMGDEFIVVLPSTTIEQAVSVAERLRSSVESASKEWLYPTSVSIGIAHYPRHGNNAAALLEAAEYALIVSKQGGKNRVTVAP
;
A
#
# COMPACT_ATOMS: atom_id res chain seq x y z
N MET A 1 6.21 -15.50 6.01
CA MET A 1 6.37 -14.28 5.18
C MET A 1 5.18 -13.35 5.30
N ILE A 2 3.99 -13.79 4.91
CA ILE A 2 2.78 -12.95 4.93
C ILE A 2 2.49 -12.43 6.35
N ARG A 3 2.65 -13.27 7.35
CA ARG A 3 2.41 -12.86 8.75
C ARG A 3 3.37 -11.76 9.20
N LYS A 4 4.64 -11.89 8.88
CA LYS A 4 5.63 -10.86 9.22
C LYS A 4 5.32 -9.56 8.51
N LEU A 5 4.91 -9.67 7.25
CA LEU A 5 4.55 -8.50 6.45
C LEU A 5 3.35 -7.78 7.05
N SER A 6 2.27 -8.50 7.40
CA SER A 6 1.08 -7.86 7.96
C SER A 6 1.34 -7.22 9.32
N ILE A 7 2.19 -7.82 10.15
CA ILE A 7 2.58 -7.24 11.44
C ILE A 7 3.35 -5.93 11.21
N THR A 8 4.30 -5.94 10.29
CA THR A 8 5.08 -4.74 9.98
C THR A 8 4.20 -3.61 9.45
N LEU A 9 3.30 -3.92 8.53
CA LEU A 9 2.38 -2.93 7.98
C LEU A 9 1.45 -2.39 9.07
N GLY A 10 0.93 -3.27 9.91
CA GLY A 10 0.00 -2.87 10.97
C GLY A 10 0.59 -1.92 12.00
N ARG A 11 1.89 -1.97 12.22
CA ARG A 11 2.56 -1.08 13.16
C ARG A 11 2.62 0.38 12.69
N VAL A 12 2.54 0.60 11.39
CA VAL A 12 2.58 1.94 10.81
C VAL A 12 1.20 2.60 10.84
N LEU A 13 0.13 1.81 10.81
CA LEU A 13 -1.23 2.30 10.62
C LEU A 13 -1.85 2.76 11.93
N ARG A 14 -2.78 3.72 11.82
CA ARG A 14 -3.56 4.23 12.94
C ARG A 14 -4.68 3.24 13.28
N PRO A 15 -5.28 3.33 14.51
CA PRO A 15 -6.38 2.42 14.88
C PRO A 15 -7.57 2.44 13.93
N ASN A 16 -7.88 3.60 13.31
CA ASN A 16 -9.00 3.72 12.38
C ASN A 16 -8.67 3.32 10.95
N ASP A 17 -7.40 3.06 10.67
CA ASP A 17 -7.01 2.59 9.36
C ASP A 17 -7.34 1.12 9.22
N PHE A 18 -7.64 0.69 8.01
CA PHE A 18 -7.99 -0.71 7.74
C PHE A 18 -6.86 -1.36 6.95
N LEU A 19 -6.50 -2.58 7.37
CA LEU A 19 -5.56 -3.42 6.63
C LEU A 19 -6.20 -4.77 6.43
N GLY A 20 -6.29 -5.21 5.18
CA GLY A 20 -6.83 -6.52 4.86
C GLY A 20 -6.07 -7.15 3.72
N ARG A 21 -6.18 -8.47 3.62
CA ARG A 21 -5.63 -9.19 2.47
C ARG A 21 -6.60 -9.09 1.32
N TRP A 22 -6.05 -8.96 0.12
CA TRP A 22 -6.84 -8.76 -1.08
C TRP A 22 -6.59 -9.89 -2.06
N ARG A 23 -7.69 -10.43 -2.59
CA ARG A 23 -7.66 -11.55 -3.54
C ARG A 23 -6.97 -12.79 -2.95
N MET A 24 -6.29 -13.55 -3.79
CA MET A 24 -5.78 -14.88 -3.44
C MET A 24 -4.43 -14.85 -2.78
N GLY A 25 -3.97 -13.70 -2.29
CA GLY A 25 -2.73 -14.02 -1.92
C GLY A 25 -1.79 -13.05 -1.23
N ASP A 26 -1.06 -12.40 -2.04
CA ASP A 26 0.09 -11.63 -1.63
C ASP A 26 -0.15 -10.12 -1.77
N GLU A 27 -1.39 -9.72 -2.02
CA GLU A 27 -1.77 -8.32 -2.05
C GLU A 27 -2.52 -7.93 -0.79
N PHE A 28 -2.31 -6.69 -0.36
CA PHE A 28 -3.02 -6.10 0.76
C PHE A 28 -3.79 -4.89 0.29
N ILE A 29 -4.90 -4.61 0.96
CA ILE A 29 -5.62 -3.37 0.78
C ILE A 29 -5.54 -2.58 2.08
N VAL A 30 -5.28 -1.28 1.96
CA VAL A 30 -5.22 -0.37 3.09
C VAL A 30 -6.20 0.75 2.83
N VAL A 31 -7.06 1.04 3.81
CA VAL A 31 -8.00 2.15 3.72
C VAL A 31 -7.64 3.16 4.80
N LEU A 32 -7.44 4.41 4.36
CA LEU A 32 -7.03 5.50 5.24
C LEU A 32 -8.16 6.54 5.29
N PRO A 33 -9.07 6.45 6.29
CA PRO A 33 -10.16 7.42 6.40
C PRO A 33 -9.67 8.83 6.64
N SER A 34 -10.38 9.82 6.10
CA SER A 34 -10.12 11.25 6.34
C SER A 34 -8.66 11.64 6.11
N THR A 35 -8.11 11.19 4.99
CA THR A 35 -6.68 11.35 4.70
C THR A 35 -6.52 12.05 3.35
N THR A 36 -5.67 13.06 3.30
CA THR A 36 -5.33 13.74 2.03
C THR A 36 -4.39 12.87 1.21
N ILE A 37 -4.26 13.22 -0.08
CA ILE A 37 -3.30 12.51 -0.96
C ILE A 37 -1.89 12.62 -0.39
N GLU A 38 -1.48 13.82 0.03
CA GLU A 38 -0.14 14.04 0.58
C GLU A 38 0.10 13.20 1.84
N GLN A 39 -0.90 13.12 2.70
CA GLN A 39 -0.80 12.28 3.89
C GLN A 39 -0.75 10.80 3.53
N ALA A 40 -1.52 10.39 2.51
CA ALA A 40 -1.51 9.00 2.05
C ALA A 40 -0.15 8.61 1.48
N VAL A 41 0.45 9.50 0.71
CA VAL A 41 1.81 9.26 0.17
C VAL A 41 2.80 9.10 1.32
N SER A 42 2.71 9.95 2.33
CA SER A 42 3.58 9.87 3.50
C SER A 42 3.42 8.53 4.23
N VAL A 43 2.18 8.10 4.45
CA VAL A 43 1.92 6.80 5.08
C VAL A 43 2.46 5.66 4.20
N ALA A 44 2.22 5.72 2.90
CA ALA A 44 2.68 4.69 1.96
C ALA A 44 4.21 4.58 1.96
N GLU A 45 4.91 5.71 1.98
CA GLU A 45 6.37 5.71 2.07
C GLU A 45 6.86 5.10 3.37
N ARG A 46 6.16 5.35 4.48
CA ARG A 46 6.51 4.73 5.76
C ARG A 46 6.26 3.23 5.73
N LEU A 47 5.17 2.79 5.10
CA LEU A 47 4.90 1.36 4.93
C LEU A 47 6.04 0.71 4.11
N ARG A 48 6.38 1.31 2.99
CA ARG A 48 7.42 0.79 2.11
C ARG A 48 8.77 0.70 2.81
N SER A 49 9.19 1.79 3.44
CA SER A 49 10.50 1.83 4.09
C SER A 49 10.54 0.93 5.32
N SER A 50 9.42 0.78 6.04
CA SER A 50 9.36 -0.12 7.20
C SER A 50 9.53 -1.57 6.78
N VAL A 51 8.92 -1.98 5.67
CA VAL A 51 9.08 -3.34 5.16
C VAL A 51 10.52 -3.56 4.68
N GLU A 52 11.06 -2.61 3.93
CA GLU A 52 12.43 -2.71 3.43
C GLU A 52 13.42 -2.87 4.58
N SER A 53 13.26 -2.06 5.62
CA SER A 53 14.15 -2.08 6.77
C SER A 53 13.98 -3.36 7.60
N ALA A 54 12.75 -3.72 7.94
CA ALA A 54 12.48 -4.89 8.79
C ALA A 54 12.88 -6.18 8.09
N SER A 55 12.67 -6.26 6.78
CA SER A 55 12.90 -7.51 6.04
C SER A 55 14.37 -7.84 5.84
N LYS A 56 15.27 -6.92 6.13
CA LYS A 56 16.71 -7.20 6.03
C LYS A 56 17.14 -8.36 6.94
N GLU A 57 16.41 -8.56 8.03
CA GLU A 57 16.68 -9.65 8.97
C GLU A 57 15.84 -10.89 8.69
N TRP A 58 15.00 -10.86 7.67
CA TRP A 58 14.19 -12.01 7.28
C TRP A 58 15.01 -12.96 6.42
N LEU A 59 14.56 -14.20 6.35
CA LEU A 59 15.22 -15.21 5.51
C LEU A 59 15.31 -14.73 4.06
N TYR A 60 14.25 -14.07 3.58
CA TYR A 60 14.21 -13.49 2.24
C TYR A 60 13.87 -12.00 2.37
N PRO A 61 14.85 -11.11 2.16
CA PRO A 61 14.56 -9.68 2.13
C PRO A 61 13.44 -9.37 1.13
N THR A 62 12.54 -8.48 1.52
CA THR A 62 11.30 -8.21 0.80
C THR A 62 11.08 -6.72 0.65
N SER A 63 10.41 -6.32 -0.39
CA SER A 63 9.91 -4.97 -0.56
C SER A 63 8.44 -5.00 -0.94
N VAL A 64 7.77 -3.85 -0.85
CA VAL A 64 6.40 -3.71 -1.31
C VAL A 64 6.31 -2.61 -2.34
N SER A 65 5.45 -2.82 -3.32
CA SER A 65 5.07 -1.81 -4.30
C SER A 65 3.67 -1.34 -3.93
N ILE A 66 3.41 -0.05 -4.05
CA ILE A 66 2.15 0.53 -3.56
C ILE A 66 1.54 1.40 -4.65
N GLY A 67 0.23 1.24 -4.85
CA GLY A 67 -0.57 2.13 -5.66
C GLY A 67 -1.60 2.83 -4.79
N ILE A 68 -1.83 4.12 -5.02
CA ILE A 68 -2.73 4.94 -4.22
C ILE A 68 -3.81 5.53 -5.11
N ALA A 69 -5.07 5.45 -4.63
CA ALA A 69 -6.17 6.20 -5.19
C ALA A 69 -6.88 6.96 -4.08
N HIS A 70 -7.41 8.12 -4.38
CA HIS A 70 -8.03 9.02 -3.40
C HIS A 70 -9.46 9.37 -3.82
N TYR A 71 -10.38 9.31 -2.88
CA TYR A 71 -11.76 9.74 -3.08
C TYR A 71 -11.86 11.25 -2.82
N PRO A 72 -12.56 12.01 -3.64
CA PRO A 72 -13.28 11.62 -4.86
C PRO A 72 -12.49 11.80 -6.15
N ARG A 73 -11.21 12.17 -6.06
CA ARG A 73 -10.42 12.55 -7.23
C ARG A 73 -10.25 11.42 -8.24
N HIS A 74 -10.05 10.20 -7.78
CA HIS A 74 -9.77 9.06 -8.65
C HIS A 74 -10.95 8.13 -8.83
N GLY A 75 -12.09 8.47 -8.24
CA GLY A 75 -13.31 7.70 -8.38
C GLY A 75 -14.30 8.08 -7.29
N ASN A 76 -15.58 7.82 -7.54
CA ASN A 76 -16.63 8.15 -6.58
C ASN A 76 -17.35 6.91 -6.01
N ASN A 77 -16.76 5.73 -6.22
CA ASN A 77 -17.24 4.50 -5.60
C ASN A 77 -16.05 3.56 -5.40
N ALA A 78 -16.27 2.50 -4.64
CA ALA A 78 -15.20 1.57 -4.28
C ALA A 78 -14.59 0.88 -5.50
N ALA A 79 -15.41 0.48 -6.47
CA ALA A 79 -14.91 -0.23 -7.65
C ALA A 79 -13.98 0.66 -8.47
N ALA A 80 -14.35 1.92 -8.67
CA ALA A 80 -13.52 2.86 -9.43
C ALA A 80 -12.20 3.15 -8.71
N LEU A 81 -12.24 3.32 -7.38
CA LEU A 81 -11.05 3.57 -6.60
C LEU A 81 -10.09 2.37 -6.62
N LEU A 82 -10.61 1.17 -6.48
CA LEU A 82 -9.80 -0.04 -6.54
C LEU A 82 -9.14 -0.20 -7.91
N GLU A 83 -9.86 0.06 -8.98
CA GLU A 83 -9.30 0.01 -10.33
C GLU A 83 -8.18 1.02 -10.51
N ALA A 84 -8.37 2.24 -10.04
CA ALA A 84 -7.36 3.28 -10.12
C ALA A 84 -6.11 2.91 -9.30
N ALA A 85 -6.30 2.39 -8.09
CA ALA A 85 -5.20 1.97 -7.25
C ALA A 85 -4.43 0.79 -7.86
N GLU A 86 -5.14 -0.16 -8.46
CA GLU A 86 -4.50 -1.28 -9.14
C GLU A 86 -3.66 -0.83 -10.32
N TYR A 87 -4.17 0.12 -11.10
CA TYR A 87 -3.40 0.69 -12.21
C TYR A 87 -2.10 1.32 -11.68
N ALA A 88 -2.19 2.12 -10.62
CA ALA A 88 -1.03 2.74 -10.02
C ALA A 88 -0.05 1.68 -9.48
N LEU A 89 -0.56 0.60 -8.90
CA LEU A 89 0.27 -0.50 -8.43
C LEU A 89 1.05 -1.15 -9.58
N ILE A 90 0.40 -1.36 -10.70
CA ILE A 90 1.08 -1.90 -11.90
C ILE A 90 2.20 -0.97 -12.33
N VAL A 91 1.96 0.34 -12.33
CA VAL A 91 3.00 1.33 -12.66
C VAL A 91 4.18 1.22 -11.70
N SER A 92 3.92 1.08 -10.39
CA SER A 92 5.00 0.88 -9.42
C SER A 92 5.82 -0.37 -9.72
N LYS A 93 5.15 -1.47 -10.04
CA LYS A 93 5.83 -2.74 -10.34
C LYS A 93 6.66 -2.66 -11.62
N GLN A 94 6.11 -2.03 -12.66
CA GLN A 94 6.80 -1.86 -13.93
C GLN A 94 7.98 -0.90 -13.82
N GLY A 95 7.89 0.06 -12.91
CA GLY A 95 8.93 1.06 -12.69
C GLY A 95 10.12 0.57 -11.90
N GLY A 96 10.11 -0.70 -11.46
CA GLY A 96 11.22 -1.28 -10.71
C GLY A 96 10.86 -1.82 -9.34
N LYS A 97 9.58 -1.79 -8.97
CA LYS A 97 9.10 -2.25 -7.66
C LYS A 97 9.62 -1.37 -6.52
N ASN A 98 9.28 -1.70 -5.29
CA ASN A 98 9.73 -1.00 -4.09
C ASN A 98 9.55 0.52 -4.22
N ARG A 99 8.34 0.93 -4.54
CA ARG A 99 8.02 2.34 -4.72
C ARG A 99 6.52 2.58 -4.62
N VAL A 100 6.17 3.86 -4.51
CA VAL A 100 4.79 4.32 -4.38
C VAL A 100 4.40 5.09 -5.65
N THR A 101 3.21 4.83 -6.17
CA THR A 101 2.65 5.58 -7.30
C THR A 101 1.24 6.01 -6.95
N VAL A 102 0.92 7.28 -7.20
CA VAL A 102 -0.44 7.81 -7.08
C VAL A 102 -1.13 7.67 -8.43
N ALA A 103 -2.41 7.32 -8.43
CA ALA A 103 -3.20 7.23 -9.65
C ALA A 103 -3.22 8.56 -10.39
N PRO A 104 -3.25 8.55 -11.73
CA PRO A 104 -3.25 9.77 -12.51
C PRO A 104 -4.53 10.59 -12.38
#